data_74a23d304ed6661b708647c9724c3ff8
#
_entry.id   74a23d304ed6661b708647c9724c3ff8
#
_cell.length_a   1.000
_cell.length_b   1.000
_cell.length_c   1.000
_cell.angle_alpha   90.00
_cell.angle_beta   90.00
_cell.angle_gamma   90.00
#
_symmetry.space_group_name_H-M   'P 1'
#
loop_
_entity.id
_entity.type
_entity.pdbx_description
1 polymer ?
#
loop_
_entity_poly.entity_id
_entity_poly.type
_entity_poly.pdbx_seq_one_letter_code
_entity_poly.pdbx_strand_id
1 'polypeptide(L)'
;MQIREVIMRKYGFLIFILNLIFPTLFVNAADIIQGPYRISNDTASVQIEKKDDINCPLSMVVYDKSSYYELDKICENGDYPNLRSVFFFTLKGVNHIGTIVSWHSKHQAEGIDETNFEVNIYKRNAGGEYTFDKAKTLDPVLSGTEDGAGDGTYKFNNAISVKKYMKEKYG
;
A
#
# COMPACT_ATOMS: atom_id res chain seq x y z
N MET A 1 -42.28 -31.52 -43.17
CA MET A 1 -41.28 -31.80 -42.10
C MET A 1 -39.85 -31.39 -42.47
N GLN A 2 -39.65 -30.42 -43.37
CA GLN A 2 -38.30 -29.98 -43.81
C GLN A 2 -37.93 -28.56 -43.40
N ILE A 3 -38.86 -27.77 -42.93
CA ILE A 3 -38.57 -26.33 -42.62
C ILE A 3 -37.90 -26.15 -41.22
N ARG A 4 -38.10 -27.06 -40.29
CA ARG A 4 -37.52 -26.97 -38.94
C ARG A 4 -36.01 -27.27 -38.89
N GLU A 5 -35.51 -28.12 -39.73
CA GLU A 5 -34.06 -28.47 -39.74
C GLU A 5 -33.18 -27.37 -40.33
N VAL A 6 -33.70 -26.59 -41.27
CA VAL A 6 -32.93 -25.49 -41.91
C VAL A 6 -32.76 -24.31 -40.97
N ILE A 7 -33.75 -24.06 -40.10
CA ILE A 7 -33.68 -22.95 -39.13
C ILE A 7 -32.69 -23.26 -38.03
N MET A 8 -32.64 -24.45 -37.48
CA MET A 8 -31.68 -24.83 -36.44
C MET A 8 -30.22 -24.82 -36.90
N ARG A 9 -29.94 -25.14 -38.17
CA ARG A 9 -28.58 -25.06 -38.73
C ARG A 9 -28.08 -23.63 -38.88
N LYS A 10 -28.94 -22.69 -39.22
CA LYS A 10 -28.55 -21.25 -39.35
C LYS A 10 -28.29 -20.58 -38.02
N TYR A 11 -29.08 -20.88 -36.99
CA TYR A 11 -28.93 -20.26 -35.69
C TYR A 11 -27.82 -20.92 -34.82
N GLY A 12 -27.57 -22.21 -35.01
CA GLY A 12 -26.48 -22.91 -34.34
C GLY A 12 -25.09 -22.36 -34.72
N PHE A 13 -24.91 -21.96 -35.98
CA PHE A 13 -23.66 -21.38 -36.45
C PHE A 13 -23.46 -19.93 -35.96
N LEU A 14 -24.55 -19.17 -35.80
CA LEU A 14 -24.49 -17.80 -35.28
C LEU A 14 -24.15 -17.74 -33.78
N ILE A 15 -24.64 -18.72 -33.00
CA ILE A 15 -24.34 -18.81 -31.55
C ILE A 15 -22.88 -19.22 -31.32
N PHE A 16 -22.30 -20.02 -32.22
CA PHE A 16 -20.90 -20.45 -32.09
C PHE A 16 -19.90 -19.32 -32.40
N ILE A 17 -20.25 -18.39 -33.30
CA ILE A 17 -19.42 -17.25 -33.66
C ILE A 17 -19.47 -16.18 -32.56
N LEU A 18 -20.58 -16.05 -31.84
CA LEU A 18 -20.72 -15.04 -30.78
C LEU A 18 -19.87 -15.34 -29.53
N ASN A 19 -19.51 -16.61 -29.31
CA ASN A 19 -18.63 -17.01 -28.21
C ASN A 19 -17.12 -16.80 -28.46
N LEU A 20 -16.72 -16.53 -29.70
CA LEU A 20 -15.32 -16.36 -30.10
C LEU A 20 -14.83 -14.90 -30.04
N ILE A 21 -15.72 -13.94 -29.72
CA ILE A 21 -15.39 -12.50 -29.81
C ILE A 21 -15.32 -11.82 -28.44
N PHE A 22 -15.50 -12.53 -27.32
CA PHE A 22 -15.19 -11.97 -26.01
C PHE A 22 -13.69 -12.16 -25.72
N PRO A 23 -12.84 -11.13 -25.92
CA PRO A 23 -11.52 -11.17 -25.37
C PRO A 23 -11.71 -11.28 -23.85
N THR A 24 -11.25 -12.36 -23.26
CA THR A 24 -11.08 -12.43 -21.81
C THR A 24 -10.10 -11.33 -21.44
N LEU A 25 -10.63 -10.20 -20.98
CA LEU A 25 -9.83 -9.17 -20.33
C LEU A 25 -9.28 -9.83 -19.05
N PHE A 26 -8.06 -10.32 -19.13
CA PHE A 26 -7.30 -10.67 -17.93
C PHE A 26 -7.04 -9.36 -17.19
N VAL A 27 -7.95 -9.01 -16.30
CA VAL A 27 -7.67 -8.01 -15.30
C VAL A 27 -6.64 -8.65 -14.37
N ASN A 28 -5.39 -8.24 -14.50
CA ASN A 28 -4.38 -8.57 -13.51
C ASN A 28 -4.85 -7.93 -12.20
N ALA A 29 -5.43 -8.72 -11.32
CA ALA A 29 -5.72 -8.29 -9.97
C ALA A 29 -4.39 -7.94 -9.30
N ALA A 30 -4.28 -6.74 -8.77
CA ALA A 30 -3.11 -6.36 -7.97
C ALA A 30 -2.98 -7.35 -6.80
N ASP A 31 -1.77 -7.81 -6.53
CA ASP A 31 -1.49 -8.68 -5.38
C ASP A 31 -1.46 -7.80 -4.11
N ILE A 32 -2.63 -7.68 -3.47
CA ILE A 32 -2.83 -6.82 -2.30
C ILE A 32 -2.29 -7.51 -1.07
N ILE A 33 -1.28 -6.91 -0.44
CA ILE A 33 -0.69 -7.38 0.81
C ILE A 33 -1.48 -6.88 2.02
N GLN A 34 -1.91 -5.61 1.99
CA GLN A 34 -2.69 -5.00 3.07
C GLN A 34 -3.71 -4.01 2.51
N GLY A 35 -4.87 -3.92 3.16
CA GLY A 35 -5.95 -3.01 2.78
C GLY A 35 -7.06 -3.70 1.98
N PRO A 36 -7.92 -2.97 1.25
CA PRO A 36 -7.96 -1.50 1.22
C PRO A 36 -8.45 -0.89 2.55
N TYR A 37 -7.80 0.16 2.99
CA TYR A 37 -8.16 0.92 4.17
C TYR A 37 -8.86 2.21 3.78
N ARG A 38 -10.08 2.45 4.26
CA ARG A 38 -10.77 3.73 4.09
C ARG A 38 -10.12 4.81 4.93
N ILE A 39 -9.85 5.96 4.31
CA ILE A 39 -9.40 7.14 5.03
C ILE A 39 -10.64 7.82 5.61
N SER A 40 -10.66 8.00 6.95
CA SER A 40 -11.79 8.62 7.65
C SER A 40 -12.05 10.03 7.12
N ASN A 41 -13.33 10.35 6.87
CA ASN A 41 -13.80 11.62 6.29
C ASN A 41 -13.27 11.89 4.88
N ASP A 42 -12.87 10.86 4.14
CA ASP A 42 -12.40 10.95 2.77
C ASP A 42 -13.11 9.90 1.90
N THR A 43 -13.18 10.14 0.61
CA THR A 43 -13.61 9.14 -0.38
C THR A 43 -12.49 8.20 -0.77
N ALA A 44 -11.26 8.55 -0.43
CA ALA A 44 -10.07 7.80 -0.77
C ALA A 44 -9.88 6.56 0.12
N SER A 45 -9.23 5.57 -0.44
CA SER A 45 -8.72 4.40 0.26
C SER A 45 -7.26 4.17 -0.11
N VAL A 46 -6.52 3.52 0.77
CA VAL A 46 -5.12 3.15 0.55
C VAL A 46 -4.96 1.64 0.66
N GLN A 47 -4.14 1.08 -0.19
CA GLN A 47 -3.73 -0.32 -0.10
C GLN A 47 -2.24 -0.48 -0.41
N ILE A 48 -1.68 -1.59 0.04
CA ILE A 48 -0.31 -1.97 -0.24
C ILE A 48 -0.34 -3.13 -1.22
N GLU A 49 0.38 -2.98 -2.30
CA GLU A 49 0.48 -3.94 -3.38
C GLU A 49 1.89 -4.50 -3.48
N LYS A 50 1.97 -5.78 -3.80
CA LYS A 50 3.23 -6.39 -4.20
C LYS A 50 3.58 -5.96 -5.63
N LYS A 51 4.87 -5.73 -5.88
CA LYS A 51 5.40 -5.40 -7.19
C LYS A 51 6.47 -6.41 -7.60
N ASP A 52 6.62 -6.60 -8.91
CA ASP A 52 7.69 -7.39 -9.50
C ASP A 52 8.99 -6.56 -9.62
N ASP A 53 9.26 -5.70 -8.64
CA ASP A 53 10.48 -4.89 -8.52
C ASP A 53 11.28 -5.43 -7.35
N ILE A 54 12.45 -5.98 -7.65
CA ILE A 54 13.31 -6.60 -6.63
C ILE A 54 13.84 -5.58 -5.62
N ASN A 55 14.03 -4.33 -6.02
CA ASN A 55 14.55 -3.30 -5.13
C ASN A 55 13.43 -2.64 -4.31
N CYS A 56 12.22 -2.54 -4.88
CA CYS A 56 11.07 -1.94 -4.23
C CYS A 56 9.86 -2.87 -4.36
N PRO A 57 9.83 -3.97 -3.59
CA PRO A 57 8.86 -5.04 -3.77
C PRO A 57 7.44 -4.68 -3.32
N LEU A 58 7.26 -3.56 -2.62
CA LEU A 58 5.95 -3.09 -2.17
C LEU A 58 5.70 -1.67 -2.66
N SER A 59 4.43 -1.38 -2.94
CA SER A 59 3.96 -0.06 -3.34
C SER A 59 2.72 0.33 -2.53
N MET A 60 2.68 1.56 -2.06
CA MET A 60 1.49 2.15 -1.46
C MET A 60 0.70 2.88 -2.52
N VAL A 61 -0.53 2.45 -2.76
CA VAL A 61 -1.42 2.99 -3.79
C VAL A 61 -2.64 3.63 -3.13
N VAL A 62 -3.00 4.82 -3.61
CA VAL A 62 -4.21 5.52 -3.21
C VAL A 62 -5.24 5.42 -4.33
N TYR A 63 -6.46 5.04 -3.95
CA TYR A 63 -7.64 5.04 -4.82
C TYR A 63 -8.59 6.14 -4.36
N ASP A 64 -8.92 7.07 -5.25
CA ASP A 64 -9.94 8.10 -5.00
C ASP A 64 -10.92 8.13 -6.17
N LYS A 65 -12.21 7.85 -5.89
CA LYS A 65 -13.31 7.81 -6.86
C LYS A 65 -13.00 6.95 -8.09
N SER A 66 -12.52 7.57 -9.18
CA SER A 66 -12.22 6.93 -10.47
C SER A 66 -10.73 6.93 -10.82
N SER A 67 -9.88 7.44 -9.95
CA SER A 67 -8.44 7.52 -10.16
C SER A 67 -7.68 6.70 -9.13
N TYR A 68 -6.52 6.20 -9.53
CA TYR A 68 -5.54 5.65 -8.59
C TYR A 68 -4.15 6.18 -8.94
N TYR A 69 -3.30 6.28 -7.93
CA TYR A 69 -1.90 6.65 -8.12
C TYR A 69 -1.02 5.99 -7.07
N GLU A 70 0.21 5.70 -7.46
CA GLU A 70 1.25 5.25 -6.55
C GLU A 70 1.67 6.44 -5.69
N LEU A 71 1.45 6.31 -4.37
CA LEU A 71 1.82 7.34 -3.41
C LEU A 71 3.29 7.20 -3.01
N ASP A 72 3.75 5.96 -2.81
CA ASP A 72 5.13 5.68 -2.46
C ASP A 72 5.53 4.25 -2.81
N LYS A 73 6.85 4.04 -2.97
CA LYS A 73 7.49 2.73 -3.10
C LYS A 73 8.17 2.38 -1.80
N ILE A 74 7.97 1.15 -1.34
CA ILE A 74 8.60 0.63 -0.14
C ILE A 74 9.71 -0.33 -0.60
N CYS A 75 10.94 0.12 -0.45
CA CYS A 75 12.10 -0.54 -1.00
C CYS A 75 12.85 -1.38 0.04
N GLU A 76 13.70 -2.27 -0.43
CA GLU A 76 14.66 -2.99 0.41
C GLU A 76 15.65 -2.00 1.03
N ASN A 77 16.03 -2.28 2.27
CA ASN A 77 17.06 -1.56 2.99
C ASN A 77 17.92 -2.57 3.75
N GLY A 78 18.77 -3.29 2.99
CA GLY A 78 19.56 -4.41 3.48
C GLY A 78 18.77 -5.72 3.64
N ASP A 79 17.47 -5.67 3.74
CA ASP A 79 16.56 -6.81 3.80
C ASP A 79 15.18 -6.45 3.22
N TYR A 80 14.29 -7.45 3.12
CA TYR A 80 12.93 -7.28 2.62
C TYR A 80 12.09 -6.42 3.58
N PRO A 81 11.37 -5.40 3.08
CA PRO A 81 10.57 -4.52 3.92
C PRO A 81 9.38 -5.26 4.56
N ASN A 82 9.17 -5.05 5.83
CA ASN A 82 8.00 -5.48 6.57
C ASN A 82 7.14 -4.27 6.91
N LEU A 83 5.99 -4.13 6.25
CA LEU A 83 5.04 -3.09 6.58
C LEU A 83 4.30 -3.45 7.88
N ARG A 84 4.65 -2.78 8.95
CA ARG A 84 4.12 -3.00 10.31
C ARG A 84 2.73 -2.37 10.49
N SER A 85 2.51 -1.19 9.91
CA SER A 85 1.25 -0.47 10.09
C SER A 85 1.01 0.57 9.01
N VAL A 86 -0.27 0.71 8.60
CA VAL A 86 -0.81 1.89 7.93
C VAL A 86 -1.81 2.53 8.87
N PHE A 87 -1.72 3.82 9.11
CA PHE A 87 -2.60 4.52 10.05
C PHE A 87 -2.96 5.92 9.56
N PHE A 88 -4.05 6.47 10.11
CA PHE A 88 -4.60 7.76 9.70
C PHE A 88 -4.77 8.68 10.90
N PHE A 89 -4.54 9.98 10.69
CA PHE A 89 -4.74 11.00 11.70
C PHE A 89 -4.95 12.37 11.05
N THR A 90 -5.45 13.33 11.83
CA THR A 90 -5.68 14.69 11.38
C THR A 90 -4.88 15.66 12.26
N LEU A 91 -4.15 16.59 11.63
CA LEU A 91 -3.45 17.69 12.29
C LEU A 91 -3.93 19.00 11.68
N LYS A 92 -4.35 19.95 12.52
CA LYS A 92 -4.83 21.28 12.07
C LYS A 92 -5.84 21.21 10.93
N GLY A 93 -6.74 20.23 10.97
CA GLY A 93 -7.77 20.01 9.95
C GLY A 93 -7.29 19.32 8.66
N VAL A 94 -6.00 18.98 8.54
CA VAL A 94 -5.44 18.28 7.38
C VAL A 94 -5.32 16.79 7.68
N ASN A 95 -5.83 15.96 6.78
CA ASN A 95 -5.72 14.50 6.87
C ASN A 95 -4.31 14.04 6.50
N HIS A 96 -3.82 13.07 7.27
CA HIS A 96 -2.51 12.44 7.06
C HIS A 96 -2.64 10.92 7.03
N ILE A 97 -1.76 10.30 6.24
CA ILE A 97 -1.47 8.88 6.27
C ILE A 97 -0.10 8.71 6.92
N GLY A 98 0.05 7.72 7.77
CA GLY A 98 1.34 7.29 8.28
C GLY A 98 1.58 5.83 7.97
N THR A 99 2.84 5.47 7.72
CA THR A 99 3.28 4.08 7.64
C THR A 99 4.40 3.83 8.62
N ILE A 100 4.51 2.60 9.11
CA ILE A 100 5.66 2.11 9.85
C ILE A 100 6.19 0.92 9.06
N VAL A 101 7.42 1.04 8.58
CA VAL A 101 8.15 -0.02 7.87
C VAL A 101 9.32 -0.45 8.73
N SER A 102 9.65 -1.73 8.69
CA SER A 102 10.84 -2.26 9.35
C SER A 102 11.59 -3.22 8.44
N TRP A 103 12.89 -3.32 8.66
CA TRP A 103 13.82 -4.24 8.00
C TRP A 103 14.62 -4.97 9.08
N HIS A 104 14.54 -6.30 9.10
CA HIS A 104 15.25 -7.12 10.08
C HIS A 104 16.50 -7.71 9.44
N SER A 105 17.65 -7.21 9.82
CA SER A 105 18.96 -7.67 9.34
C SER A 105 19.56 -8.67 10.30
N LYS A 106 19.88 -9.87 9.79
CA LYS A 106 20.50 -10.93 10.58
C LYS A 106 21.71 -11.53 9.87
N HIS A 107 22.91 -11.15 10.34
CA HIS A 107 24.18 -11.62 9.83
C HIS A 107 25.00 -12.24 10.97
N GLN A 108 24.82 -13.54 11.18
CA GLN A 108 25.42 -14.27 12.31
C GLN A 108 26.94 -14.19 12.35
N ALA A 109 27.61 -14.18 11.19
CA ALA A 109 29.07 -14.09 11.11
C ALA A 109 29.61 -12.75 11.62
N GLU A 110 28.81 -11.69 11.55
CA GLU A 110 29.15 -10.33 11.95
C GLU A 110 28.55 -9.94 13.31
N GLY A 111 27.78 -10.85 13.91
CA GLY A 111 27.07 -10.59 15.17
C GLY A 111 25.95 -9.58 15.06
N ILE A 112 25.44 -9.35 13.84
CA ILE A 112 24.33 -8.42 13.59
C ILE A 112 23.02 -9.19 13.71
N ASP A 113 22.16 -8.71 14.57
CA ASP A 113 20.75 -9.14 14.68
C ASP A 113 19.97 -7.90 15.15
N GLU A 114 19.42 -7.12 14.20
CA GLU A 114 18.77 -5.84 14.49
C GLU A 114 17.59 -5.57 13.56
N THR A 115 16.66 -4.76 14.01
CA THR A 115 15.52 -4.29 13.22
C THR A 115 15.55 -2.77 13.11
N ASN A 116 15.65 -2.28 11.88
CA ASN A 116 15.55 -0.86 11.56
C ASN A 116 14.08 -0.50 11.33
N PHE A 117 13.66 0.66 11.84
CA PHE A 117 12.31 1.20 11.68
C PHE A 117 12.34 2.56 11.01
N GLU A 118 11.36 2.80 10.16
CA GLU A 118 11.11 4.10 9.55
C GLU A 118 9.60 4.40 9.57
N VAL A 119 9.29 5.65 9.92
CA VAL A 119 7.92 6.17 9.90
C VAL A 119 7.80 7.20 8.78
N ASN A 120 7.00 6.90 7.76
CA ASN A 120 6.72 7.83 6.68
C ASN A 120 5.37 8.51 6.88
N ILE A 121 5.31 9.82 6.66
CA ILE A 121 4.12 10.64 6.82
C ILE A 121 3.77 11.31 5.48
N TYR A 122 2.50 11.22 5.13
CA TYR A 122 1.95 11.84 3.92
C TYR A 122 0.80 12.75 4.34
N LYS A 123 0.68 13.90 3.70
CA LYS A 123 -0.39 14.88 3.95
C LYS A 123 -1.28 15.05 2.73
N ARG A 124 -2.56 15.28 2.96
CA ARG A 124 -3.49 15.68 1.91
C ARG A 124 -3.19 17.13 1.49
N ASN A 125 -2.95 17.34 0.20
CA ASN A 125 -2.74 18.67 -0.37
C ASN A 125 -4.09 19.37 -0.68
N ALA A 126 -4.03 20.63 -1.10
CA ALA A 126 -5.22 21.40 -1.46
C ALA A 126 -5.97 20.84 -2.68
N GLY A 127 -5.30 20.09 -3.55
CA GLY A 127 -5.88 19.40 -4.69
C GLY A 127 -6.60 18.09 -4.33
N GLY A 128 -6.51 17.67 -3.06
CA GLY A 128 -7.13 16.43 -2.56
C GLY A 128 -6.25 15.20 -2.64
N GLU A 129 -5.06 15.29 -3.21
CA GLU A 129 -4.10 14.19 -3.28
C GLU A 129 -3.23 14.12 -2.03
N TYR A 130 -2.76 12.91 -1.71
CA TYR A 130 -1.76 12.72 -0.66
C TYR A 130 -0.37 12.86 -1.26
N THR A 131 0.51 13.53 -0.52
CA THR A 131 1.91 13.73 -0.90
C THR A 131 2.81 13.56 0.31
N PHE A 132 4.06 13.15 0.08
CA PHE A 132 5.06 12.97 1.12
C PHE A 132 5.27 14.25 1.95
N ASP A 133 5.09 14.16 3.27
CA ASP A 133 5.35 15.27 4.19
C ASP A 133 6.79 15.23 4.67
N LYS A 134 7.69 15.81 3.88
CA LYS A 134 9.12 15.83 4.14
C LYS A 134 9.47 16.36 5.53
N ALA A 135 8.80 17.42 5.98
CA ALA A 135 9.12 18.04 7.27
C ALA A 135 8.82 17.13 8.46
N LYS A 136 7.83 16.26 8.35
CA LYS A 136 7.47 15.30 9.40
C LYS A 136 8.21 13.98 9.26
N THR A 137 8.33 13.44 8.06
CA THR A 137 9.03 12.18 7.83
C THR A 137 10.52 12.25 8.16
N LEU A 138 11.17 13.35 7.83
CA LEU A 138 12.60 13.55 8.15
C LEU A 138 12.85 13.97 9.60
N ASP A 139 11.86 13.90 10.48
CA ASP A 139 12.09 14.06 11.91
C ASP A 139 12.94 12.91 12.45
N PRO A 140 14.16 13.17 12.94
CA PRO A 140 15.13 12.10 13.23
C PRO A 140 14.69 11.11 14.30
N VAL A 141 13.69 11.47 15.12
CA VAL A 141 13.16 10.54 16.14
C VAL A 141 12.22 9.48 15.57
N LEU A 142 11.78 9.65 14.32
CA LEU A 142 10.88 8.71 13.64
C LEU A 142 11.60 7.58 12.87
N SER A 143 12.92 7.57 12.94
CA SER A 143 13.74 6.43 12.52
C SER A 143 14.49 5.90 13.71
N GLY A 144 14.66 4.60 13.81
CA GLY A 144 15.37 3.98 14.93
C GLY A 144 15.62 2.51 14.71
N THR A 145 16.40 1.94 15.61
CA THR A 145 16.83 0.54 15.57
C THR A 145 16.52 -0.13 16.90
N GLU A 146 16.15 -1.39 16.85
CA GLU A 146 15.99 -2.31 17.97
C GLU A 146 16.89 -3.51 17.78
N ASP A 147 17.32 -4.13 18.89
CA ASP A 147 18.03 -5.39 18.86
C ASP A 147 17.09 -6.54 18.48
N GLY A 148 17.61 -7.57 17.79
CA GLY A 148 16.87 -8.73 17.37
C GLY A 148 15.73 -8.43 16.39
N ALA A 149 14.68 -9.21 16.46
CA ALA A 149 13.52 -9.12 15.58
C ALA A 149 12.55 -7.97 15.93
N GLY A 150 13.00 -6.99 16.72
CA GLY A 150 12.18 -5.87 17.16
C GLY A 150 11.42 -6.20 18.44
N ASP A 151 12.08 -6.05 19.58
CA ASP A 151 11.61 -6.40 20.92
C ASP A 151 10.66 -5.38 21.56
N GLY A 152 10.42 -4.24 20.87
CA GLY A 152 9.51 -3.20 21.35
C GLY A 152 10.19 -2.08 22.12
N THR A 153 11.51 -1.99 22.11
CA THR A 153 12.26 -0.88 22.78
C THR A 153 12.19 0.41 21.99
N TYR A 154 12.09 0.36 20.67
CA TYR A 154 11.91 1.54 19.85
C TYR A 154 10.52 2.17 20.04
N LYS A 155 10.49 3.40 20.48
CA LYS A 155 9.29 4.12 20.93
C LYS A 155 8.21 4.25 19.86
N PHE A 156 8.58 4.35 18.59
CA PHE A 156 7.67 4.61 17.48
C PHE A 156 7.39 3.37 16.58
N ASN A 157 7.54 2.19 17.15
CA ASN A 157 7.22 0.94 16.50
C ASN A 157 5.70 0.65 16.32
N ASN A 158 4.85 1.56 16.81
CA ASN A 158 3.38 1.44 16.71
C ASN A 158 2.68 2.77 16.42
N ALA A 159 1.51 2.69 15.80
CA ALA A 159 0.73 3.85 15.36
C ALA A 159 0.28 4.79 16.50
N ILE A 160 0.04 4.26 17.70
CA ILE A 160 -0.45 5.07 18.84
C ILE A 160 0.64 6.05 19.28
N SER A 161 1.86 5.56 19.45
CA SER A 161 3.02 6.38 19.84
C SER A 161 3.31 7.48 18.83
N VAL A 162 3.27 7.13 17.53
CA VAL A 162 3.49 8.08 16.43
C VAL A 162 2.40 9.15 16.42
N LYS A 163 1.12 8.77 16.47
CA LYS A 163 -0.01 9.72 16.48
C LYS A 163 0.08 10.70 17.67
N LYS A 164 0.42 10.18 18.84
CA LYS A 164 0.60 11.01 20.05
C LYS A 164 1.70 12.04 19.82
N TYR A 165 2.87 11.60 19.39
CA TYR A 165 4.00 12.47 19.09
C TYR A 165 3.67 13.53 18.03
N MET A 166 3.03 13.12 16.92
CA MET A 166 2.61 14.06 15.87
C MET A 166 1.69 15.14 16.41
N LYS A 167 0.74 14.77 17.28
CA LYS A 167 -0.18 15.72 17.89
C LYS A 167 0.53 16.67 18.85
N GLU A 168 1.47 16.19 19.64
CA GLU A 168 2.21 17.01 20.63
C GLU A 168 3.16 17.99 19.94
N LYS A 169 3.85 17.57 18.87
CA LYS A 169 4.89 18.39 18.22
C LYS A 169 4.35 19.29 17.11
N TYR A 170 3.36 18.84 16.37
CA TYR A 170 2.87 19.50 15.14
C TYR A 170 1.39 19.90 15.19
N GLY A 171 0.67 19.51 16.25
CA GLY A 171 -0.75 19.79 16.46
C GLY A 171 -1.10 21.21 16.86
#